data_e8516141d7c32844dc6b42dd398bbd54
#
_entry.id   e8516141d7c32844dc6b42dd398bbd54
#
_cell.length_a   1.000
_cell.length_b   1.000
_cell.length_c   1.000
_cell.angle_alpha   90.00
_cell.angle_beta   90.00
_cell.angle_gamma   90.00
#
_symmetry.space_group_name_H-M   'P 1'
#
loop_
_entity.id
_entity.type
_entity.pdbx_description
1 polymer ?
#
loop_
_entity_poly.entity_id
_entity_poly.type
_entity_poly.pdbx_seq_one_letter_code
_entity_poly.pdbx_strand_id
1 'polypeptide(L)'
;MMILRSSPASPFVRKVRIAIAVLGFDAETQIETADTTEPADPLRRQNPLGKIPVLIAEDGTACYDSRVILEFLDERAGGGRIVPREPPARLAALRLQALCDGILDASILAVYEARWRAREHHEQKWLDHQAGKVTRALAMLESSPPPLDAAPASLPNVGQIALACALGYRDFRFGKSWRGDHPRLVAWLDAFSARAGLLRDRADGLAQGLINCRMCRDRVRLR
;
A
#
# COMPACT_ATOMS: atom_id res chain seq x y z
N MET A 1 21.58 7.68 6.22
CA MET A 1 20.12 7.85 6.43
C MET A 1 19.42 7.66 5.10
N MET A 2 18.40 6.82 5.04
CA MET A 2 17.58 6.59 3.85
C MET A 2 16.58 7.73 3.64
N ILE A 3 16.15 7.96 2.39
CA ILE A 3 15.11 8.95 2.08
C ILE A 3 13.96 8.25 1.34
N LEU A 4 12.74 8.32 1.88
CA LEU A 4 11.54 7.80 1.23
C LEU A 4 10.77 8.92 0.54
N ARG A 5 10.72 8.90 -0.80
CA ARG A 5 9.87 9.79 -1.60
C ARG A 5 8.42 9.33 -1.50
N SER A 6 7.54 10.22 -1.03
CA SER A 6 6.26 9.84 -0.45
C SER A 6 5.11 10.77 -0.84
N SER A 7 3.90 10.20 -0.92
CA SER A 7 2.65 10.94 -0.83
C SER A 7 1.70 10.18 0.10
N PRO A 8 1.01 10.87 1.03
CA PRO A 8 0.12 10.24 2.01
C PRO A 8 -1.02 9.44 1.39
N ALA A 9 -1.44 9.80 0.17
CA ALA A 9 -2.53 9.13 -0.54
C ALA A 9 -2.13 7.83 -1.25
N SER A 10 -0.83 7.51 -1.31
CA SER A 10 -0.34 6.33 -2.04
C SER A 10 -0.39 5.06 -1.18
N PRO A 11 -1.12 4.03 -1.61
CA PRO A 11 -1.15 2.76 -0.90
C PRO A 11 0.18 2.00 -1.00
N PHE A 12 0.94 2.21 -2.08
CA PHE A 12 2.26 1.59 -2.26
C PHE A 12 3.32 2.23 -1.35
N VAL A 13 3.23 3.54 -1.11
CA VAL A 13 4.03 4.21 -0.07
C VAL A 13 3.69 3.66 1.31
N ARG A 14 2.39 3.45 1.59
CA ARG A 14 1.94 2.87 2.87
C ARG A 14 2.56 1.50 3.13
N LYS A 15 2.69 0.63 2.11
CA LYS A 15 3.38 -0.65 2.24
C LYS A 15 4.80 -0.47 2.78
N VAL A 16 5.56 0.44 2.16
CA VAL A 16 6.95 0.73 2.55
C VAL A 16 7.02 1.31 3.96
N ARG A 17 6.12 2.23 4.32
CA ARG A 17 6.08 2.80 5.67
C ARG A 17 5.78 1.77 6.75
N ILE A 18 4.86 0.82 6.48
CA ILE A 18 4.61 -0.29 7.40
C ILE A 18 5.87 -1.15 7.53
N ALA A 19 6.55 -1.48 6.43
CA ALA A 19 7.78 -2.26 6.46
C ALA A 19 8.89 -1.56 7.26
N ILE A 20 9.10 -0.26 7.06
CA ILE A 20 10.04 0.56 7.83
C ILE A 20 9.73 0.46 9.33
N ALA A 21 8.47 0.64 9.72
CA ALA A 21 8.06 0.62 11.11
C ALA A 21 8.21 -0.75 11.77
N VAL A 22 7.78 -1.83 11.10
CA VAL A 22 7.88 -3.19 11.68
C VAL A 22 9.32 -3.70 11.74
N LEU A 23 10.19 -3.22 10.85
CA LEU A 23 11.62 -3.56 10.85
C LEU A 23 12.47 -2.63 11.73
N GLY A 24 11.88 -1.54 12.25
CA GLY A 24 12.55 -0.63 13.18
C GLY A 24 13.42 0.44 12.53
N PHE A 25 13.21 0.76 11.26
CA PHE A 25 14.03 1.73 10.51
C PHE A 25 13.47 3.17 10.53
N ASP A 26 12.51 3.50 11.41
CA ASP A 26 11.91 4.85 11.47
C ASP A 26 12.96 5.94 11.71
N ALA A 27 13.90 5.70 12.66
CA ALA A 27 14.95 6.66 13.00
C ALA A 27 16.01 6.81 11.89
N GLU A 28 16.09 5.83 10.98
CA GLU A 28 17.05 5.80 9.88
C GLU A 28 16.46 6.29 8.55
N THR A 29 15.17 6.67 8.55
CA THR A 29 14.45 7.02 7.31
C THR A 29 13.84 8.40 7.40
N GLN A 30 14.25 9.31 6.52
CA GLN A 30 13.62 10.60 6.30
C GLN A 30 12.48 10.46 5.29
N ILE A 31 11.33 11.05 5.59
CA ILE A 31 10.17 11.09 4.66
C ILE A 31 10.18 12.41 3.92
N GLU A 32 10.27 12.36 2.59
CA GLU A 32 10.18 13.54 1.72
C GLU A 32 8.96 13.45 0.81
N THR A 33 8.19 14.54 0.76
CA THR A 33 7.05 14.64 -0.16
C THR A 33 7.54 14.65 -1.61
N ALA A 34 6.81 13.91 -2.47
CA ALA A 34 7.00 13.95 -3.92
C ALA A 34 5.68 14.24 -4.62
N ASP A 35 5.71 15.15 -5.59
CA ASP A 35 4.57 15.43 -6.46
C ASP A 35 4.73 14.74 -7.81
N THR A 36 3.93 13.69 -8.03
CA THR A 36 3.94 12.93 -9.28
C THR A 36 3.40 13.71 -10.48
N THR A 37 2.76 14.87 -10.25
CA THR A 37 2.19 15.72 -11.30
C THR A 37 3.07 16.91 -11.66
N GLU A 38 4.03 17.27 -10.79
CA GLU A 38 4.96 18.38 -11.01
C GLU A 38 6.15 17.93 -11.87
N PRO A 39 6.33 18.46 -13.11
CA PRO A 39 7.44 18.08 -13.98
C PRO A 39 8.82 18.39 -13.40
N ALA A 40 8.92 19.44 -12.58
CA ALA A 40 10.18 19.87 -11.97
C ALA A 40 10.58 19.05 -10.74
N ASP A 41 9.68 18.20 -10.20
CA ASP A 41 10.01 17.33 -9.06
C ASP A 41 11.19 16.42 -9.41
N PRO A 42 12.22 16.33 -8.54
CA PRO A 42 13.38 15.44 -8.72
C PRO A 42 13.02 13.97 -8.90
N LEU A 43 11.80 13.55 -8.57
CA LEU A 43 11.30 12.19 -8.63
C LEU A 43 11.62 11.49 -9.97
N ARG A 44 11.49 12.22 -11.10
CA ARG A 44 11.74 11.62 -12.43
C ARG A 44 13.20 11.29 -12.72
N ARG A 45 14.13 11.95 -12.01
CA ARG A 45 15.55 11.58 -12.05
C ARG A 45 15.86 10.38 -11.16
N GLN A 46 15.08 10.18 -10.12
CA GLN A 46 15.20 9.07 -9.16
C GLN A 46 14.48 7.81 -9.64
N ASN A 47 13.31 7.99 -10.28
CA ASN A 47 12.54 6.93 -10.94
C ASN A 47 12.02 7.47 -12.28
N PRO A 48 12.55 7.01 -13.42
CA PRO A 48 12.15 7.51 -14.75
C PRO A 48 10.66 7.33 -15.05
N LEU A 49 9.96 6.42 -14.34
CA LEU A 49 8.50 6.27 -14.45
C LEU A 49 7.72 7.39 -13.73
N GLY A 50 8.38 8.27 -12.95
CA GLY A 50 7.73 9.31 -12.17
C GLY A 50 6.76 8.79 -11.12
N LYS A 51 6.97 7.57 -10.61
CA LYS A 51 6.10 6.89 -9.64
C LYS A 51 6.74 6.87 -8.25
N ILE A 52 5.90 6.88 -7.24
CA ILE A 52 6.23 6.64 -5.84
C ILE A 52 5.66 5.30 -5.38
N PRO A 53 6.29 4.65 -4.37
CA PRO A 53 7.46 5.07 -3.60
C PRO A 53 8.79 4.96 -4.36
N VAL A 54 9.75 5.78 -3.95
CA VAL A 54 11.18 5.58 -4.21
C VAL A 54 11.90 5.66 -2.88
N LEU A 55 12.74 4.69 -2.57
CA LEU A 55 13.63 4.72 -1.42
C LEU A 55 15.05 4.99 -1.92
N ILE A 56 15.66 6.05 -1.43
CA ILE A 56 17.06 6.39 -1.72
C ILE A 56 17.89 5.88 -0.55
N ALA A 57 18.78 4.94 -0.82
CA ALA A 57 19.69 4.38 0.16
C ALA A 57 20.81 5.38 0.51
N GLU A 58 21.64 5.07 1.53
CA GLU A 58 22.70 5.95 2.01
C GLU A 58 23.80 6.22 0.97
N ASP A 59 23.99 5.29 0.05
CA ASP A 59 24.94 5.42 -1.07
C ASP A 59 24.38 6.18 -2.27
N GLY A 60 23.12 6.66 -2.17
CA GLY A 60 22.41 7.37 -3.22
C GLY A 60 21.67 6.45 -4.20
N THR A 61 21.72 5.14 -4.04
CA THR A 61 20.99 4.19 -4.88
C THR A 61 19.48 4.36 -4.71
N ALA A 62 18.77 4.58 -5.82
CA ALA A 62 17.31 4.71 -5.84
C ALA A 62 16.64 3.35 -6.08
N CYS A 63 15.93 2.85 -5.07
CA CYS A 63 15.16 1.61 -5.14
C CYS A 63 13.69 1.90 -5.47
N TYR A 64 13.12 1.20 -6.43
CA TYR A 64 11.70 1.18 -6.82
C TYR A 64 11.40 -0.12 -7.58
N ASP A 65 10.14 -0.66 -7.61
CA ASP A 65 8.93 -0.17 -6.94
C ASP A 65 8.84 -0.63 -5.46
N SER A 66 7.65 -0.54 -4.86
CA SER A 66 7.42 -0.94 -3.47
C SER A 66 7.84 -2.39 -3.18
N ARG A 67 7.76 -3.31 -4.15
CA ARG A 67 8.17 -4.72 -3.98
C ARG A 67 9.67 -4.84 -3.77
N VAL A 68 10.42 -4.15 -4.63
CA VAL A 68 11.90 -4.11 -4.53
C VAL A 68 12.33 -3.43 -3.23
N ILE A 69 11.65 -2.35 -2.83
CA ILE A 69 11.93 -1.66 -1.57
C ILE A 69 11.69 -2.58 -0.36
N LEU A 70 10.63 -3.39 -0.36
CA LEU A 70 10.37 -4.31 0.74
C LEU A 70 11.44 -5.42 0.83
N GLU A 71 11.89 -5.95 -0.31
CA GLU A 71 13.03 -6.89 -0.37
C GLU A 71 14.30 -6.23 0.17
N PHE A 72 14.62 -5.01 -0.28
CA PHE A 72 15.79 -4.27 0.20
C PHE A 72 15.77 -4.05 1.72
N LEU A 73 14.63 -3.65 2.27
CA LEU A 73 14.46 -3.44 3.71
C LEU A 73 14.57 -4.75 4.50
N ASP A 74 14.01 -5.85 3.95
CA ASP A 74 14.13 -7.17 4.57
C ASP A 74 15.58 -7.66 4.63
N GLU A 75 16.32 -7.54 3.52
CA GLU A 75 17.75 -7.90 3.48
C GLU A 75 18.57 -7.04 4.43
N ARG A 76 18.31 -5.74 4.51
CA ARG A 76 18.95 -4.83 5.47
C ARG A 76 18.67 -5.23 6.92
N ALA A 77 17.52 -5.81 7.21
CA ALA A 77 17.13 -6.33 8.53
C ALA A 77 17.70 -7.73 8.84
N GLY A 78 18.58 -8.27 7.99
CA GLY A 78 19.16 -9.60 8.09
C GLY A 78 18.43 -10.68 7.31
N GLY A 79 17.40 -10.32 6.53
CA GLY A 79 16.64 -11.18 5.63
C GLY A 79 15.70 -12.16 6.35
N GLY A 80 14.59 -12.50 5.69
CA GLY A 80 13.63 -13.47 6.22
C GLY A 80 12.72 -12.92 7.32
N ARG A 81 12.69 -11.61 7.54
CA ARG A 81 11.88 -10.97 8.59
C ARG A 81 10.44 -10.72 8.12
N ILE A 82 10.28 -10.15 6.94
CA ILE A 82 8.99 -9.89 6.28
C ILE A 82 8.87 -10.61 4.94
N VAL A 83 9.97 -11.05 4.35
CA VAL A 83 10.02 -11.91 3.16
C VAL A 83 10.50 -13.30 3.59
N PRO A 84 9.62 -14.30 3.71
CA PRO A 84 10.02 -15.62 4.20
C PRO A 84 11.16 -16.24 3.37
N ARG A 85 12.09 -16.92 4.03
CA ARG A 85 13.18 -17.63 3.34
C ARG A 85 12.75 -18.99 2.79
N GLU A 86 11.86 -19.69 3.51
CA GLU A 86 11.36 -21.00 3.11
C GLU A 86 10.58 -20.92 1.80
N PRO A 87 10.92 -21.69 0.76
CA PRO A 87 10.38 -21.53 -0.58
C PRO A 87 8.85 -21.58 -0.66
N PRO A 88 8.12 -22.52 0.00
CA PRO A 88 6.66 -22.53 -0.02
C PRO A 88 6.04 -21.30 0.64
N ALA A 89 6.55 -20.86 1.79
CA ALA A 89 6.08 -19.70 2.52
C ALA A 89 6.40 -18.39 1.75
N ARG A 90 7.60 -18.32 1.15
CA ARG A 90 7.99 -17.20 0.28
C ARG A 90 7.05 -17.07 -0.91
N LEU A 91 6.80 -18.17 -1.63
CA LEU A 91 5.89 -18.17 -2.78
C LEU A 91 4.49 -17.73 -2.38
N ALA A 92 3.97 -18.22 -1.24
CA ALA A 92 2.66 -17.82 -0.74
C ALA A 92 2.58 -16.32 -0.42
N ALA A 93 3.60 -15.77 0.26
CA ALA A 93 3.68 -14.35 0.61
C ALA A 93 3.76 -13.45 -0.63
N LEU A 94 4.63 -13.80 -1.59
CA LEU A 94 4.79 -13.05 -2.84
C LEU A 94 3.54 -13.13 -3.73
N ARG A 95 2.89 -14.29 -3.81
CA ARG A 95 1.63 -14.45 -4.55
C ARG A 95 0.50 -13.61 -3.94
N LEU A 96 0.39 -13.58 -2.62
CA LEU A 96 -0.57 -12.71 -1.92
C LEU A 96 -0.26 -11.24 -2.18
N GLN A 97 1.01 -10.83 -2.11
CA GLN A 97 1.45 -9.48 -2.45
C GLN A 97 1.05 -9.10 -3.87
N ALA A 98 1.34 -9.98 -4.85
CA ALA A 98 0.99 -9.73 -6.25
C ALA A 98 -0.52 -9.58 -6.47
N LEU A 99 -1.35 -10.40 -5.81
CA LEU A 99 -2.80 -10.28 -5.87
C LEU A 99 -3.27 -8.93 -5.29
N CYS A 100 -2.75 -8.54 -4.12
CA CYS A 100 -3.12 -7.28 -3.46
C CYS A 100 -2.62 -6.05 -4.26
N ASP A 101 -1.44 -6.12 -4.85
CA ASP A 101 -0.94 -5.09 -5.76
C ASP A 101 -1.85 -4.98 -6.99
N GLY A 102 -2.36 -6.09 -7.52
CA GLY A 102 -3.36 -6.08 -8.59
C GLY A 102 -4.70 -5.43 -8.20
N ILE A 103 -5.15 -5.60 -6.94
CA ILE A 103 -6.30 -4.86 -6.39
C ILE A 103 -6.00 -3.36 -6.35
N LEU A 104 -4.81 -2.98 -5.91
CA LEU A 104 -4.38 -1.58 -5.84
C LEU A 104 -4.27 -0.95 -7.22
N ASP A 105 -3.66 -1.64 -8.18
CA ASP A 105 -3.53 -1.18 -9.56
C ASP A 105 -4.89 -0.93 -10.20
N ALA A 106 -5.81 -1.89 -10.11
CA ALA A 106 -7.17 -1.75 -10.62
C ALA A 106 -7.92 -0.58 -9.95
N SER A 107 -7.75 -0.42 -8.63
CA SER A 107 -8.37 0.66 -7.86
C SER A 107 -7.80 2.03 -8.23
N ILE A 108 -6.49 2.14 -8.43
CA ILE A 108 -5.83 3.39 -8.83
C ILE A 108 -6.24 3.79 -10.24
N LEU A 109 -6.37 2.85 -11.18
CA LEU A 109 -6.84 3.15 -12.53
C LEU A 109 -8.26 3.73 -12.52
N ALA A 110 -9.15 3.23 -11.67
CA ALA A 110 -10.48 3.81 -11.49
C ALA A 110 -10.42 5.23 -10.90
N VAL A 111 -9.52 5.47 -9.93
CA VAL A 111 -9.29 6.83 -9.39
C VAL A 111 -8.70 7.76 -10.43
N TYR A 112 -7.82 7.27 -11.29
CA TYR A 112 -7.19 8.06 -12.34
C TYR A 112 -8.14 8.39 -13.48
N GLU A 113 -9.09 7.52 -13.80
CA GLU A 113 -10.15 7.85 -14.76
C GLU A 113 -10.87 9.16 -14.34
N ALA A 114 -11.28 9.26 -13.07
CA ALA A 114 -11.93 10.46 -12.54
C ALA A 114 -10.97 11.65 -12.33
N ARG A 115 -9.66 11.40 -12.24
CA ARG A 115 -8.66 12.47 -12.02
C ARG A 115 -8.24 13.16 -13.30
N TRP A 116 -8.08 12.39 -14.39
CA TRP A 116 -7.45 12.85 -15.62
C TRP A 116 -8.43 13.07 -16.75
N ARG A 117 -9.67 12.60 -16.62
CA ARG A 117 -10.72 12.75 -17.62
C ARG A 117 -11.92 13.47 -17.06
N ALA A 118 -12.56 14.30 -17.86
CA ALA A 118 -13.87 14.84 -17.55
C ALA A 118 -14.91 13.71 -17.55
N ARG A 119 -15.98 13.86 -16.77
CA ARG A 119 -16.97 12.79 -16.53
C ARG A 119 -17.59 12.23 -17.81
N GLU A 120 -17.84 13.09 -18.79
CA GLU A 120 -18.38 12.74 -20.11
C GLU A 120 -17.44 11.86 -20.96
N HIS A 121 -16.17 11.77 -20.59
CA HIS A 121 -15.15 10.95 -21.24
C HIS A 121 -14.78 9.70 -20.46
N HIS A 122 -15.52 9.39 -19.38
CA HIS A 122 -15.29 8.16 -18.63
C HIS A 122 -15.79 6.95 -19.45
N GLU A 123 -14.94 5.92 -19.55
CA GLU A 123 -15.32 4.69 -20.22
C GLU A 123 -15.84 3.67 -19.19
N GLN A 124 -17.17 3.52 -19.13
CA GLN A 124 -17.82 2.66 -18.14
C GLN A 124 -17.39 1.19 -18.26
N LYS A 125 -17.25 0.68 -19.48
CA LYS A 125 -16.80 -0.70 -19.72
C LYS A 125 -15.40 -0.96 -19.17
N TRP A 126 -14.53 0.04 -19.24
CA TRP A 126 -13.19 -0.03 -18.65
C TRP A 126 -13.26 -0.02 -17.12
N LEU A 127 -14.07 0.85 -16.54
CA LEU A 127 -14.27 0.92 -15.09
C LEU A 127 -14.84 -0.40 -14.55
N ASP A 128 -15.84 -0.99 -15.22
CA ASP A 128 -16.42 -2.28 -14.87
C ASP A 128 -15.37 -3.41 -14.97
N HIS A 129 -14.51 -3.37 -15.97
CA HIS A 129 -13.41 -4.32 -16.11
C HIS A 129 -12.44 -4.24 -14.91
N GLN A 130 -12.07 -3.04 -14.46
CA GLN A 130 -11.23 -2.87 -13.27
C GLN A 130 -11.98 -3.31 -11.99
N ALA A 131 -13.24 -2.92 -11.83
CA ALA A 131 -14.07 -3.32 -10.70
C ALA A 131 -14.20 -4.84 -10.59
N GLY A 132 -14.41 -5.54 -11.71
CA GLY A 132 -14.49 -6.99 -11.75
C GLY A 132 -13.23 -7.71 -11.27
N LYS A 133 -12.03 -7.15 -11.50
CA LYS A 133 -10.78 -7.69 -10.94
C LYS A 133 -10.79 -7.61 -9.42
N VAL A 134 -11.18 -6.45 -8.86
CA VAL A 134 -11.25 -6.23 -7.42
C VAL A 134 -12.28 -7.17 -6.79
N THR A 135 -13.48 -7.27 -7.36
CA THR A 135 -14.55 -8.13 -6.84
C THR A 135 -14.11 -9.59 -6.76
N ARG A 136 -13.52 -10.14 -7.83
CA ARG A 136 -13.05 -11.53 -7.83
C ARG A 136 -11.92 -11.77 -6.82
N ALA A 137 -10.99 -10.81 -6.70
CA ALA A 137 -9.88 -10.92 -5.76
C ALA A 137 -10.36 -10.85 -4.30
N LEU A 138 -11.28 -9.93 -3.97
CA LEU A 138 -11.87 -9.86 -2.64
C LEU A 138 -12.68 -11.11 -2.29
N ALA A 139 -13.48 -11.63 -3.21
CA ALA A 139 -14.25 -12.85 -3.00
C ALA A 139 -13.35 -14.07 -2.73
N MET A 140 -12.23 -14.20 -3.48
CA MET A 140 -11.24 -15.24 -3.23
C MET A 140 -10.60 -15.09 -1.83
N LEU A 141 -10.20 -13.88 -1.46
CA LEU A 141 -9.60 -13.60 -0.15
C LEU A 141 -10.60 -13.79 0.99
N GLU A 142 -11.89 -13.46 0.79
CA GLU A 142 -12.96 -13.68 1.76
C GLU A 142 -13.18 -15.17 2.00
N SER A 143 -13.14 -16.00 0.95
CA SER A 143 -13.32 -17.45 1.08
C SER A 143 -12.21 -18.10 1.91
N SER A 144 -10.98 -17.57 1.86
CA SER A 144 -9.82 -18.06 2.59
C SER A 144 -8.86 -16.90 2.94
N PRO A 145 -9.17 -16.11 3.99
CA PRO A 145 -8.28 -15.06 4.44
C PRO A 145 -6.92 -15.63 4.84
N PRO A 146 -5.81 -14.95 4.55
CA PRO A 146 -4.49 -15.42 4.94
C PRO A 146 -4.38 -15.50 6.46
N PRO A 147 -3.74 -16.53 7.03
CA PRO A 147 -3.59 -16.64 8.47
C PRO A 147 -2.78 -15.44 9.01
N LEU A 148 -3.16 -14.95 10.18
CA LEU A 148 -2.34 -14.08 11.01
C LEU A 148 -1.75 -14.94 12.13
N ASP A 149 -0.45 -14.95 12.26
CA ASP A 149 0.23 -15.69 13.33
C ASP A 149 -0.20 -15.15 14.70
N ALA A 150 -0.56 -16.00 15.63
CA ALA A 150 -1.03 -15.60 16.95
C ALA A 150 0.09 -15.04 17.86
N ALA A 151 1.36 -15.32 17.57
CA ALA A 151 2.46 -14.87 18.38
C ALA A 151 2.63 -13.31 18.31
N PRO A 152 2.64 -12.62 19.46
CA PRO A 152 2.76 -11.15 19.48
C PRO A 152 4.04 -10.62 18.83
N ALA A 153 5.12 -11.41 18.82
CA ALA A 153 6.42 -11.07 18.25
C ALA A 153 6.54 -11.37 16.74
N SER A 154 5.55 -12.03 16.14
CA SER A 154 5.59 -12.35 14.71
C SER A 154 5.34 -11.11 13.86
N LEU A 155 6.27 -10.79 12.98
CA LEU A 155 6.13 -9.70 12.03
C LEU A 155 5.21 -10.12 10.88
N PRO A 156 4.39 -9.19 10.35
CA PRO A 156 3.61 -9.48 9.15
C PRO A 156 4.53 -9.65 7.94
N ASN A 157 4.22 -10.64 7.10
CA ASN A 157 4.94 -10.79 5.84
C ASN A 157 4.46 -9.78 4.77
N VAL A 158 5.22 -9.65 3.67
CA VAL A 158 4.95 -8.70 2.58
C VAL A 158 3.55 -8.84 1.97
N GLY A 159 2.99 -10.05 1.92
CA GLY A 159 1.64 -10.30 1.44
C GLY A 159 0.58 -9.77 2.39
N GLN A 160 0.74 -9.96 3.69
CA GLN A 160 -0.15 -9.44 4.73
C GLN A 160 -0.11 -7.91 4.80
N ILE A 161 1.08 -7.30 4.67
CA ILE A 161 1.26 -5.85 4.56
C ILE A 161 0.51 -5.32 3.32
N ALA A 162 0.67 -5.98 2.17
CA ALA A 162 0.00 -5.59 0.94
C ALA A 162 -1.53 -5.68 1.06
N LEU A 163 -2.05 -6.75 1.70
CA LEU A 163 -3.49 -6.91 1.93
C LEU A 163 -4.06 -5.79 2.81
N ALA A 164 -3.41 -5.49 3.93
CA ALA A 164 -3.83 -4.38 4.79
C ALA A 164 -3.85 -3.04 4.05
N CYS A 165 -2.87 -2.79 3.18
CA CYS A 165 -2.83 -1.59 2.34
C CYS A 165 -3.94 -1.58 1.28
N ALA A 166 -4.23 -2.72 0.66
CA ALA A 166 -5.29 -2.85 -0.35
C ALA A 166 -6.67 -2.59 0.28
N LEU A 167 -7.00 -3.24 1.39
CA LEU A 167 -8.27 -3.04 2.09
C LEU A 167 -8.42 -1.61 2.62
N GLY A 168 -7.36 -1.05 3.23
CA GLY A 168 -7.37 0.34 3.70
C GLY A 168 -7.50 1.36 2.56
N TYR A 169 -6.94 1.09 1.38
CA TYR A 169 -7.12 1.95 0.21
C TYR A 169 -8.54 1.89 -0.34
N ARG A 170 -9.19 0.71 -0.29
CA ARG A 170 -10.62 0.58 -0.62
C ARG A 170 -11.48 1.41 0.34
N ASP A 171 -11.20 1.38 1.64
CA ASP A 171 -11.89 2.24 2.61
C ASP A 171 -11.71 3.72 2.29
N PHE A 172 -10.49 4.12 2.00
CA PHE A 172 -10.13 5.52 1.75
C PHE A 172 -10.77 6.10 0.49
N ARG A 173 -10.79 5.33 -0.61
CA ARG A 173 -11.21 5.84 -1.92
C ARG A 173 -12.64 5.47 -2.31
N PHE A 174 -13.19 4.38 -1.75
CA PHE A 174 -14.46 3.81 -2.18
C PHE A 174 -15.48 3.66 -1.05
N GLY A 175 -15.28 4.40 0.06
CA GLY A 175 -16.28 4.58 1.11
C GLY A 175 -16.67 3.31 1.87
N LYS A 176 -15.75 2.37 2.05
CA LYS A 176 -15.98 1.11 2.80
C LYS A 176 -17.04 0.18 2.19
N SER A 177 -17.45 0.40 0.96
CA SER A 177 -18.53 -0.38 0.30
C SER A 177 -18.28 -1.88 0.24
N TRP A 178 -17.01 -2.32 0.27
CA TRP A 178 -16.64 -3.73 0.24
C TRP A 178 -16.93 -4.49 1.56
N ARG A 179 -17.07 -3.78 2.69
CA ARG A 179 -17.10 -4.41 4.03
C ARG A 179 -18.33 -5.27 4.28
N GLY A 180 -19.48 -4.89 3.73
CA GLY A 180 -20.74 -5.61 3.93
C GLY A 180 -20.68 -7.05 3.43
N ASP A 181 -20.05 -7.26 2.28
CA ASP A 181 -19.99 -8.56 1.62
C ASP A 181 -18.75 -9.40 2.04
N HIS A 182 -17.85 -8.82 2.87
CA HIS A 182 -16.57 -9.46 3.21
C HIS A 182 -16.26 -9.40 4.72
N PRO A 183 -17.12 -9.98 5.59
CA PRO A 183 -16.98 -9.88 7.05
C PRO A 183 -15.70 -10.53 7.58
N ARG A 184 -15.19 -11.61 6.93
CA ARG A 184 -13.94 -12.26 7.36
C ARG A 184 -12.72 -11.39 7.06
N LEU A 185 -12.71 -10.67 5.94
CA LEU A 185 -11.66 -9.69 5.65
C LEU A 185 -11.73 -8.47 6.55
N VAL A 186 -12.93 -8.06 6.98
CA VAL A 186 -13.09 -7.01 8.01
C VAL A 186 -12.45 -7.45 9.31
N ALA A 187 -12.81 -8.63 9.82
CA ALA A 187 -12.22 -9.19 11.04
C ALA A 187 -10.70 -9.35 10.91
N TRP A 188 -10.22 -9.77 9.74
CA TRP A 188 -8.79 -9.88 9.44
C TRP A 188 -8.09 -8.52 9.52
N LEU A 189 -8.66 -7.49 8.90
CA LEU A 189 -8.08 -6.13 8.90
C LEU A 189 -8.07 -5.53 10.31
N ASP A 190 -9.11 -5.76 11.10
CA ASP A 190 -9.19 -5.30 12.47
C ASP A 190 -8.15 -6.01 13.36
N ALA A 191 -7.98 -7.33 13.20
CA ALA A 191 -6.95 -8.12 13.88
C ALA A 191 -5.53 -7.67 13.47
N PHE A 192 -5.28 -7.42 12.18
CA PHE A 192 -4.01 -6.87 11.69
C PHE A 192 -3.74 -5.50 12.30
N SER A 193 -4.74 -4.61 12.33
CA SER A 193 -4.62 -3.25 12.87
C SER A 193 -4.39 -3.24 14.38
N ALA A 194 -4.99 -4.17 15.11
CA ALA A 194 -4.77 -4.32 16.55
C ALA A 194 -3.34 -4.75 16.89
N ARG A 195 -2.72 -5.61 16.06
CA ARG A 195 -1.30 -5.98 16.17
C ARG A 195 -0.37 -4.82 15.81
N ALA A 196 -0.73 -4.11 14.75
CA ALA A 196 -0.10 -2.85 14.38
C ALA A 196 -0.38 -1.73 15.42
N GLY A 197 -1.12 -1.99 16.49
CA GLY A 197 -1.29 -1.08 17.61
C GLY A 197 0.02 -0.70 18.32
N LEU A 198 1.03 -1.58 18.24
CA LEU A 198 2.43 -1.19 18.47
C LEU A 198 2.95 -0.19 17.42
N LEU A 199 2.27 -0.08 16.30
CA LEU A 199 2.50 0.88 15.22
C LEU A 199 1.56 2.10 15.32
N ARG A 200 0.54 2.10 16.19
CA ARG A 200 -0.42 3.21 16.34
C ARG A 200 0.23 4.48 16.86
N ASP A 201 1.10 4.40 17.84
CA ASP A 201 1.81 5.59 18.34
C ASP A 201 2.73 6.23 17.29
N ARG A 202 3.12 5.48 16.25
CA ARG A 202 3.94 5.95 15.13
C ARG A 202 3.14 6.20 13.84
N ALA A 203 1.97 5.61 13.71
CA ALA A 203 1.11 5.70 12.53
C ALA A 203 -0.01 6.75 12.62
N ASP A 204 -0.24 7.37 13.77
CA ASP A 204 -1.23 8.45 13.91
C ASP A 204 -0.88 9.66 13.04
N GLY A 205 0.39 9.88 12.74
CA GLY A 205 0.81 10.76 11.66
C GLY A 205 0.35 10.32 10.26
N LEU A 206 0.03 9.02 10.05
CA LEU A 206 -0.44 8.46 8.77
C LEU A 206 -1.96 8.61 8.58
N ALA A 207 -2.75 8.37 9.62
CA ALA A 207 -4.20 8.56 9.57
C ALA A 207 -4.55 10.05 9.44
N GLN A 208 -3.86 10.91 10.19
CA GLN A 208 -4.06 12.36 10.16
C GLN A 208 -3.63 12.98 8.82
N GLY A 209 -2.55 12.49 8.21
CA GLY A 209 -2.09 12.93 6.88
C GLY A 209 -3.08 12.58 5.75
N LEU A 210 -3.81 11.45 5.87
CA LEU A 210 -4.86 11.05 4.92
C LEU A 210 -6.11 11.94 5.03
N ILE A 211 -6.42 12.44 6.24
CA ILE A 211 -7.56 13.33 6.51
C ILE A 211 -7.26 14.78 6.11
N ASN A 212 -6.01 15.22 6.21
CA ASN A 212 -5.59 16.61 6.00
C ASN A 212 -5.08 16.93 4.59
N CYS A 213 -5.05 15.98 3.66
CA CYS A 213 -4.68 16.28 2.27
C CYS A 213 -5.73 17.22 1.64
N ARG A 214 -5.39 18.50 1.44
CA ARG A 214 -6.26 19.51 0.79
C ARG A 214 -6.82 19.05 -0.56
N MET A 215 -6.04 18.33 -1.37
CA MET A 215 -6.49 17.77 -2.65
C MET A 215 -7.54 16.66 -2.51
N CYS A 216 -7.71 16.08 -1.32
CA CYS A 216 -8.70 15.03 -1.06
C CYS A 216 -10.02 15.58 -0.54
N ARG A 217 -10.05 16.78 0.11
CA ARG A 217 -11.27 17.37 0.65
C ARG A 217 -12.20 17.96 -0.42
N ASP A 218 -11.64 18.49 -1.50
CA ASP A 218 -12.45 19.25 -2.48
C ASP A 218 -13.18 18.36 -3.50
N ARG A 219 -13.00 17.05 -3.49
CA ARG A 219 -13.61 16.10 -4.43
C ARG A 219 -14.39 14.92 -3.81
N VAL A 220 -14.56 14.87 -2.50
CA VAL A 220 -15.45 13.89 -1.83
C VAL A 220 -16.93 14.32 -1.88
N ARG A 221 -17.23 15.51 -2.38
CA ARG A 221 -18.61 15.97 -2.65
C ARG A 221 -19.03 15.71 -4.10
N LEU A 222 -18.97 14.48 -4.53
CA LEU A 222 -19.72 14.04 -5.71
C LEU A 222 -20.68 12.94 -5.25
N ARG A 223 -21.91 13.37 -5.05
CA ARG A 223 -23.10 12.53 -4.90
C ARG A 223 -23.33 11.71 -6.16
#